data_3463eb105cc6f2794b42af3853f1bddc
#
_entry.id   3463eb105cc6f2794b42af3853f1bddc
#
_cell.length_a   1.000
_cell.length_b   1.000
_cell.length_c   1.000
_cell.angle_alpha   90.00
_cell.angle_beta   90.00
_cell.angle_gamma   90.00
#
_symmetry.space_group_name_H-M   'P 1'
#
loop_
_entity.id
_entity.type
_entity.pdbx_description
1 polymer ?
#
loop_
_entity_poly.entity_id
_entity_poly.type
_entity_poly.pdbx_seq_one_letter_code
_entity_poly.pdbx_strand_id
1 'polypeptide(L)'
;MLDKLETELKIRGFSNQTVNSYLYHNKKFLDFTKKDPNSVDENDAKRYIAYLISNQKLRPSSVNLALSSLKFFYNEIVQNSAFNSVKAPKLEKKLPTVLTKEEIKKMLNVVENPKHRLLIEFMYSSGLRVSECVNLKIDDLDLNEKIGKVKHGKGKKERYIILSNNLIIHLNEYLKNKKDTSTYIFSINGRP
;
A
#
# COMPACT_ATOMS: atom_id res chain seq x y z
N MET A 1 -14.72 -2.10 22.13
CA MET A 1 -13.68 -1.08 21.96
C MET A 1 -13.05 -1.06 20.55
N LEU A 2 -12.79 -2.22 19.94
CA LEU A 2 -12.28 -2.25 18.56
C LEU A 2 -13.25 -1.63 17.54
N ASP A 3 -14.56 -1.74 17.75
CA ASP A 3 -15.57 -1.07 16.90
C ASP A 3 -15.44 0.46 16.95
N LYS A 4 -15.10 1.01 18.14
CA LYS A 4 -14.82 2.45 18.27
C LYS A 4 -13.56 2.85 17.49
N LEU A 5 -12.52 2.01 17.53
CA LEU A 5 -11.30 2.21 16.75
C LEU A 5 -11.62 2.22 15.25
N GLU A 6 -12.39 1.24 14.77
CA GLU A 6 -12.78 1.16 13.38
C GLU A 6 -13.54 2.41 12.92
N THR A 7 -14.51 2.83 13.74
CA THR A 7 -15.31 4.03 13.46
C THR A 7 -14.44 5.27 13.39
N GLU A 8 -13.55 5.48 14.36
CA GLU A 8 -12.66 6.64 14.41
C GLU A 8 -11.71 6.70 13.21
N LEU A 9 -11.12 5.55 12.84
CA LEU A 9 -10.26 5.47 11.66
C LEU A 9 -11.02 5.79 10.36
N LYS A 10 -12.27 5.32 10.23
CA LYS A 10 -13.13 5.62 9.05
C LYS A 10 -13.49 7.10 9.00
N ILE A 11 -13.89 7.70 10.11
CA ILE A 11 -14.21 9.15 10.20
C ILE A 11 -13.01 9.99 9.78
N ARG A 12 -11.80 9.63 10.22
CA ARG A 12 -10.56 10.32 9.81
C ARG A 12 -10.10 9.98 8.39
N GLY A 13 -10.83 9.20 7.63
CA GLY A 13 -10.58 8.91 6.22
C GLY A 13 -9.38 8.00 5.96
N PHE A 14 -9.00 7.16 6.93
CA PHE A 14 -7.97 6.14 6.72
C PHE A 14 -8.42 5.12 5.67
N SER A 15 -7.45 4.60 4.89
CA SER A 15 -7.75 3.56 3.90
C SER A 15 -8.21 2.27 4.58
N ASN A 16 -9.04 1.47 3.89
CA ASN A 16 -9.49 0.18 4.41
C ASN A 16 -8.32 -0.73 4.80
N GLN A 17 -7.22 -0.68 4.05
CA GLN A 17 -6.01 -1.44 4.39
C GLN A 17 -5.39 -0.99 5.71
N THR A 18 -5.36 0.33 5.98
CA THR A 18 -4.87 0.86 7.26
C THR A 18 -5.81 0.49 8.40
N VAL A 19 -7.13 0.61 8.19
CA VAL A 19 -8.15 0.20 9.18
C VAL A 19 -7.95 -1.26 9.57
N ASN A 20 -7.90 -2.16 8.58
CA ASN A 20 -7.71 -3.60 8.82
C ASN A 20 -6.39 -3.90 9.54
N SER A 21 -5.31 -3.23 9.15
CA SER A 21 -4.00 -3.39 9.80
C SER A 21 -4.04 -2.94 11.25
N TYR A 22 -4.68 -1.81 11.54
CA TYR A 22 -4.77 -1.29 12.91
C TYR A 22 -5.63 -2.19 13.79
N LEU A 23 -6.78 -2.66 13.29
CA LEU A 23 -7.62 -3.62 14.00
C LEU A 23 -6.86 -4.92 14.30
N TYR A 24 -6.13 -5.45 13.31
CA TYR A 24 -5.33 -6.66 13.46
C TYR A 24 -4.29 -6.53 14.58
N HIS A 25 -3.48 -5.45 14.58
CA HIS A 25 -2.43 -5.27 15.57
C HIS A 25 -2.99 -5.06 16.99
N ASN A 26 -4.08 -4.31 17.11
CA ASN A 26 -4.73 -4.10 18.39
C ASN A 26 -5.35 -5.39 18.94
N LYS A 27 -6.03 -6.17 18.09
CA LYS A 27 -6.55 -7.49 18.49
C LYS A 27 -5.43 -8.40 18.97
N LYS A 28 -4.32 -8.51 18.23
CA LYS A 28 -3.16 -9.32 18.61
C LYS A 28 -2.56 -8.91 19.96
N PHE A 29 -2.52 -7.61 20.24
CA PHE A 29 -2.04 -7.13 21.54
C PHE A 29 -2.99 -7.50 22.68
N LEU A 30 -4.30 -7.32 22.50
CA LEU A 30 -5.30 -7.67 23.50
C LEU A 30 -5.29 -9.18 23.80
N ASP A 31 -5.16 -10.00 22.75
CA ASP A 31 -5.02 -11.46 22.87
C ASP A 31 -3.73 -11.86 23.63
N PHE A 32 -2.64 -11.09 23.48
CA PHE A 32 -1.37 -11.31 24.17
C PHE A 32 -1.45 -10.95 25.65
N THR A 33 -1.96 -9.76 25.96
CA THR A 33 -1.99 -9.27 27.34
C THR A 33 -3.10 -9.88 28.18
N LYS A 34 -4.23 -10.24 27.55
CA LYS A 34 -5.48 -10.72 28.21
C LYS A 34 -6.00 -9.80 29.31
N LYS A 35 -5.60 -8.54 29.30
CA LYS A 35 -6.03 -7.50 30.24
C LYS A 35 -7.15 -6.65 29.62
N ASP A 36 -7.95 -6.02 30.49
CA ASP A 36 -8.81 -4.92 30.06
C ASP A 36 -7.94 -3.79 29.48
N PRO A 37 -8.32 -3.19 28.34
CA PRO A 37 -7.54 -2.12 27.73
C PRO A 37 -7.22 -0.95 28.68
N ASN A 38 -8.13 -0.61 29.60
CA ASN A 38 -7.92 0.49 30.55
C ASN A 38 -6.88 0.15 31.64
N SER A 39 -6.62 -1.14 31.89
CA SER A 39 -5.67 -1.61 32.91
C SER A 39 -4.26 -1.88 32.35
N VAL A 40 -4.04 -1.64 31.07
CA VAL A 40 -2.73 -1.81 30.43
C VAL A 40 -1.78 -0.70 30.85
N ASP A 41 -0.58 -1.09 31.23
CA ASP A 41 0.49 -0.20 31.66
C ASP A 41 1.68 -0.18 30.66
N GLU A 42 2.67 0.65 30.96
CA GLU A 42 3.89 0.78 30.15
C GLU A 42 4.70 -0.52 30.09
N ASN A 43 4.69 -1.33 31.14
CA ASN A 43 5.41 -2.60 31.19
C ASN A 43 4.79 -3.61 30.24
N ASP A 44 3.46 -3.67 30.18
CA ASP A 44 2.75 -4.53 29.21
C ASP A 44 3.09 -4.12 27.79
N ALA A 45 3.11 -2.82 27.50
CA ALA A 45 3.49 -2.29 26.21
C ALA A 45 4.93 -2.69 25.82
N LYS A 46 5.90 -2.50 26.74
CA LYS A 46 7.30 -2.87 26.53
C LYS A 46 7.47 -4.38 26.33
N ARG A 47 6.81 -5.19 27.15
CA ARG A 47 6.84 -6.67 27.03
C ARG A 47 6.32 -7.12 25.68
N TYR A 48 5.23 -6.53 25.17
CA TYR A 48 4.70 -6.88 23.87
C TYR A 48 5.66 -6.52 22.73
N ILE A 49 6.23 -5.32 22.76
CA ILE A 49 7.19 -4.92 21.72
C ILE A 49 8.45 -5.81 21.77
N ALA A 50 8.95 -6.16 22.94
CA ALA A 50 10.04 -7.11 23.11
C ALA A 50 9.67 -8.49 22.54
N TYR A 51 8.45 -8.98 22.79
CA TYR A 51 7.91 -10.22 22.23
C TYR A 51 7.87 -10.21 20.71
N LEU A 52 7.41 -9.11 20.10
CA LEU A 52 7.39 -8.98 18.62
C LEU A 52 8.81 -9.07 18.01
N ILE A 53 9.80 -8.49 18.70
CA ILE A 53 11.20 -8.49 18.23
C ILE A 53 11.85 -9.85 18.47
N SER A 54 11.81 -10.36 19.70
CA SER A 54 12.62 -11.50 20.13
C SER A 54 11.97 -12.84 19.78
N ASN A 55 10.66 -12.99 20.01
CA ASN A 55 9.95 -14.24 19.81
C ASN A 55 9.35 -14.36 18.41
N GLN A 56 8.68 -13.30 17.92
CA GLN A 56 8.09 -13.30 16.59
C GLN A 56 9.10 -12.95 15.49
N LYS A 57 10.30 -12.46 15.84
CA LYS A 57 11.39 -12.06 14.92
C LYS A 57 10.91 -11.13 13.80
N LEU A 58 9.97 -10.24 14.10
CA LEU A 58 9.43 -9.32 13.13
C LEU A 58 10.47 -8.28 12.71
N ARG A 59 10.40 -7.88 11.44
CA ARG A 59 11.23 -6.78 10.93
C ARG A 59 10.90 -5.46 11.63
N PRO A 60 11.87 -4.57 11.83
CA PRO A 60 11.66 -3.26 12.48
C PRO A 60 10.49 -2.47 11.89
N SER A 61 10.27 -2.51 10.57
CA SER A 61 9.15 -1.85 9.91
C SER A 61 7.78 -2.39 10.37
N SER A 62 7.65 -3.70 10.55
CA SER A 62 6.42 -4.34 11.03
C SER A 62 6.17 -4.02 12.51
N VAL A 63 7.23 -4.00 13.32
CA VAL A 63 7.12 -3.59 14.74
C VAL A 63 6.69 -2.12 14.84
N ASN A 64 7.23 -1.24 13.99
CA ASN A 64 6.84 0.17 13.95
C ASN A 64 5.38 0.37 13.54
N LEU A 65 4.88 -0.42 12.60
CA LEU A 65 3.47 -0.40 12.21
C LEU A 65 2.57 -0.84 13.38
N ALA A 66 2.92 -1.94 14.06
CA ALA A 66 2.21 -2.40 15.25
C ALA A 66 2.20 -1.33 16.34
N LEU A 67 3.37 -0.74 16.66
CA LEU A 67 3.48 0.31 17.66
C LEU A 67 2.66 1.56 17.30
N SER A 68 2.67 1.99 16.04
CA SER A 68 1.86 3.12 15.59
C SER A 68 0.36 2.86 15.74
N SER A 69 -0.07 1.64 15.42
CA SER A 69 -1.46 1.19 15.60
C SER A 69 -1.87 1.21 17.07
N LEU A 70 -1.02 0.69 17.95
CA LEU A 70 -1.28 0.64 19.40
C LEU A 70 -1.27 2.05 20.00
N LYS A 71 -0.32 2.92 19.64
CA LYS A 71 -0.31 4.32 20.07
C LYS A 71 -1.59 5.04 19.67
N PHE A 72 -2.07 4.84 18.46
CA PHE A 72 -3.32 5.44 18.01
C PHE A 72 -4.50 4.97 18.88
N PHE A 73 -4.64 3.66 19.08
CA PHE A 73 -5.74 3.10 19.86
C PHE A 73 -5.71 3.57 21.33
N TYR A 74 -4.53 3.51 21.97
CA TYR A 74 -4.41 3.88 23.36
C TYR A 74 -4.58 5.38 23.60
N ASN A 75 -4.07 6.23 22.70
CA ASN A 75 -4.21 7.67 22.84
C ASN A 75 -5.60 8.17 22.49
N GLU A 76 -6.19 7.68 21.40
CA GLU A 76 -7.43 8.24 20.85
C GLU A 76 -8.69 7.56 21.41
N ILE A 77 -8.62 6.26 21.69
CA ILE A 77 -9.82 5.48 22.07
C ILE A 77 -9.84 5.16 23.57
N VAL A 78 -8.72 4.67 24.11
CA VAL A 78 -8.61 4.28 25.51
C VAL A 78 -8.28 5.49 26.41
N GLN A 79 -7.63 6.51 25.84
CA GLN A 79 -7.12 7.69 26.55
C GLN A 79 -6.12 7.32 27.65
N ASN A 80 -5.21 6.40 27.32
CA ASN A 80 -4.19 5.86 28.21
C ASN A 80 -2.79 6.04 27.56
N SER A 81 -1.81 6.48 28.35
CA SER A 81 -0.46 6.81 27.90
C SER A 81 0.52 5.64 27.87
N ALA A 82 0.08 4.40 28.09
CA ALA A 82 0.93 3.21 28.22
C ALA A 82 1.96 3.03 27.08
N PHE A 83 1.65 3.48 25.88
CA PHE A 83 2.53 3.36 24.71
C PHE A 83 3.37 4.60 24.40
N ASN A 84 3.16 5.73 25.10
CA ASN A 84 3.79 7.00 24.72
C ASN A 84 5.32 6.99 24.87
N SER A 85 5.83 6.41 25.94
CA SER A 85 7.27 6.28 26.21
C SER A 85 7.97 5.21 25.36
N VAL A 86 7.20 4.28 24.75
CA VAL A 86 7.78 3.17 23.98
C VAL A 86 8.37 3.68 22.68
N LYS A 87 9.69 3.51 22.54
CA LYS A 87 10.42 3.93 21.33
C LYS A 87 10.34 2.86 20.26
N ALA A 88 10.15 3.32 19.02
CA ALA A 88 10.19 2.47 17.85
C ALA A 88 11.61 1.93 17.60
N PRO A 89 11.76 0.68 17.11
CA PRO A 89 13.05 0.20 16.63
C PRO A 89 13.58 1.07 15.51
N LYS A 90 14.92 1.30 15.51
CA LYS A 90 15.57 2.03 14.43
C LYS A 90 15.41 1.28 13.11
N LEU A 91 15.00 1.99 12.06
CA LEU A 91 14.97 1.46 10.71
C LEU A 91 16.33 1.66 10.04
N GLU A 92 16.91 0.60 9.50
CA GLU A 92 18.04 0.74 8.60
C GLU A 92 17.58 1.43 7.31
N LYS A 93 18.21 2.54 6.98
CA LYS A 93 17.99 3.23 5.71
C LYS A 93 18.81 2.52 4.63
N LYS A 94 18.21 1.55 3.95
CA LYS A 94 18.81 0.93 2.76
C LYS A 94 18.36 1.69 1.52
N LEU A 95 19.30 1.99 0.64
CA LEU A 95 18.95 2.51 -0.69
C LEU A 95 18.20 1.42 -1.46
N PRO A 96 17.13 1.77 -2.18
CA PRO A 96 16.46 0.81 -3.03
C PRO A 96 17.39 0.34 -4.16
N THR A 97 17.30 -0.93 -4.53
CA THR A 97 17.96 -1.45 -5.72
C THR A 97 17.26 -0.87 -6.94
N VAL A 98 18.02 -0.20 -7.79
CA VAL A 98 17.52 0.38 -9.04
C VAL A 98 17.99 -0.49 -10.20
N LEU A 99 17.04 -0.95 -11.03
CA LEU A 99 17.35 -1.71 -12.22
C LEU A 99 17.91 -0.80 -13.33
N THR A 100 18.89 -1.29 -14.07
CA THR A 100 19.41 -0.63 -15.26
C THR A 100 18.42 -0.73 -16.43
N LYS A 101 18.60 0.10 -17.45
CA LYS A 101 17.79 0.03 -18.68
C LYS A 101 17.91 -1.33 -19.37
N GLU A 102 19.09 -1.92 -19.37
CA GLU A 102 19.37 -3.23 -19.94
C GLU A 102 18.64 -4.35 -19.18
N GLU A 103 18.60 -4.29 -17.86
CA GLU A 103 17.84 -5.25 -17.02
C GLU A 103 16.34 -5.13 -17.28
N ILE A 104 15.80 -3.90 -17.37
CA ILE A 104 14.39 -3.67 -17.72
C ILE A 104 14.07 -4.24 -19.12
N LYS A 105 14.92 -4.01 -20.12
CA LYS A 105 14.74 -4.59 -21.46
C LYS A 105 14.74 -6.12 -21.43
N LYS A 106 15.69 -6.73 -20.71
CA LYS A 106 15.74 -8.19 -20.56
C LYS A 106 14.46 -8.71 -19.91
N MET A 107 13.99 -8.05 -18.83
CA MET A 107 12.76 -8.42 -18.16
C MET A 107 11.55 -8.35 -19.11
N LEU A 108 11.39 -7.28 -19.87
CA LEU A 108 10.30 -7.12 -20.84
C LEU A 108 10.34 -8.17 -21.94
N ASN A 109 11.54 -8.62 -22.37
CA ASN A 109 11.69 -9.62 -23.43
C ASN A 109 11.28 -11.03 -22.99
N VAL A 110 11.38 -11.37 -21.70
CA VAL A 110 11.00 -12.70 -21.19
C VAL A 110 9.55 -12.78 -20.71
N VAL A 111 8.86 -11.64 -20.63
CA VAL A 111 7.44 -11.60 -20.22
C VAL A 111 6.56 -11.89 -21.45
N GLU A 112 6.07 -13.11 -21.55
CA GLU A 112 5.23 -13.56 -22.68
C GLU A 112 3.82 -12.96 -22.63
N ASN A 113 3.26 -12.78 -21.43
CA ASN A 113 1.90 -12.26 -21.29
C ASN A 113 1.86 -10.76 -21.64
N PRO A 114 1.14 -10.37 -22.71
CA PRO A 114 1.13 -8.98 -23.18
C PRO A 114 0.54 -8.00 -22.18
N LYS A 115 -0.42 -8.44 -21.35
CA LYS A 115 -0.98 -7.63 -20.28
C LYS A 115 0.07 -7.32 -19.20
N HIS A 116 0.84 -8.31 -18.78
CA HIS A 116 1.88 -8.12 -17.77
C HIS A 116 3.03 -7.28 -18.31
N ARG A 117 3.41 -7.49 -19.57
CA ARG A 117 4.44 -6.70 -20.23
C ARG A 117 4.06 -5.22 -20.29
N LEU A 118 2.85 -4.91 -20.76
CA LEU A 118 2.35 -3.54 -20.84
C LEU A 118 2.24 -2.89 -19.44
N LEU A 119 1.84 -3.64 -18.41
CA LEU A 119 1.77 -3.14 -17.04
C LEU A 119 3.16 -2.72 -16.53
N ILE A 120 4.19 -3.52 -16.79
CA ILE A 120 5.59 -3.18 -16.45
C ILE A 120 6.05 -1.93 -17.22
N GLU A 121 5.73 -1.83 -18.51
CA GLU A 121 6.06 -0.67 -19.33
C GLU A 121 5.40 0.60 -18.79
N PHE A 122 4.12 0.56 -18.39
CA PHE A 122 3.45 1.69 -17.76
C PHE A 122 4.14 2.13 -16.48
N MET A 123 4.44 1.18 -15.59
CA MET A 123 5.12 1.50 -14.33
C MET A 123 6.50 2.13 -14.57
N TYR A 124 7.26 1.60 -15.53
CA TYR A 124 8.61 2.08 -15.81
C TYR A 124 8.61 3.44 -16.52
N SER A 125 7.80 3.60 -17.56
CA SER A 125 7.83 4.80 -18.41
C SER A 125 7.09 5.99 -17.80
N SER A 126 6.03 5.73 -17.03
CA SER A 126 5.16 6.80 -16.48
C SER A 126 5.26 6.95 -14.95
N GLY A 127 6.11 6.16 -14.29
CA GLY A 127 6.31 6.21 -12.84
C GLY A 127 5.05 5.89 -12.04
N LEU A 128 4.18 5.03 -12.56
CA LEU A 128 2.96 4.60 -11.89
C LEU A 128 3.25 3.57 -10.79
N ARG A 129 2.52 3.67 -9.68
CA ARG A 129 2.46 2.55 -8.72
C ARG A 129 1.61 1.42 -9.29
N VAL A 130 1.85 0.19 -8.85
CA VAL A 130 1.04 -0.97 -9.28
C VAL A 130 -0.45 -0.70 -9.11
N SER A 131 -0.86 -0.21 -7.93
CA SER A 131 -2.28 0.09 -7.64
C SER A 131 -2.87 1.20 -8.52
N GLU A 132 -2.07 2.18 -8.92
CA GLU A 132 -2.49 3.24 -9.85
C GLU A 132 -2.63 2.68 -11.27
N CYS A 133 -1.68 1.84 -11.66
CA CYS A 133 -1.67 1.24 -12.99
C CYS A 133 -2.87 0.32 -13.21
N VAL A 134 -3.17 -0.58 -12.26
CA VAL A 134 -4.32 -1.50 -12.41
C VAL A 134 -5.68 -0.80 -12.37
N ASN A 135 -5.78 0.35 -11.70
CA ASN A 135 -7.00 1.15 -11.65
C ASN A 135 -7.11 2.20 -12.76
N LEU A 136 -6.14 2.25 -13.69
CA LEU A 136 -6.13 3.22 -14.78
C LEU A 136 -7.21 2.86 -15.82
N LYS A 137 -8.02 3.84 -16.18
CA LYS A 137 -9.06 3.67 -17.19
C LYS A 137 -8.59 4.19 -18.55
N ILE A 138 -9.20 3.68 -19.62
CA ILE A 138 -8.92 4.14 -20.98
C ILE A 138 -9.24 5.63 -21.11
N ASP A 139 -10.36 6.08 -20.55
CA ASP A 139 -10.81 7.48 -20.57
C ASP A 139 -9.94 8.43 -19.72
N ASP A 140 -9.02 7.89 -18.93
CA ASP A 140 -8.04 8.70 -18.19
C ASP A 140 -6.82 9.06 -19.06
N LEU A 141 -6.75 8.59 -20.29
CA LEU A 141 -5.63 8.80 -21.22
C LEU A 141 -6.03 9.71 -22.38
N ASP A 142 -5.20 10.69 -22.65
CA ASP A 142 -5.19 11.43 -23.91
C ASP A 142 -3.96 11.01 -24.73
N LEU A 143 -4.20 10.18 -25.72
CA LEU A 143 -3.10 9.63 -26.55
C LEU A 143 -2.56 10.65 -27.55
N ASN A 144 -3.33 11.68 -27.91
CA ASN A 144 -2.90 12.74 -28.82
C ASN A 144 -1.93 13.69 -28.08
N GLU A 145 -2.33 14.14 -26.89
CA GLU A 145 -1.48 14.98 -26.02
C GLU A 145 -0.41 14.16 -25.29
N LYS A 146 -0.45 12.84 -25.38
CA LYS A 146 0.49 11.88 -24.73
C LYS A 146 0.54 12.03 -23.21
N ILE A 147 -0.62 12.28 -22.62
CA ILE A 147 -0.78 12.42 -21.17
C ILE A 147 -1.81 11.43 -20.63
N GLY A 148 -1.72 11.13 -19.36
CA GLY A 148 -2.73 10.40 -18.62
C GLY A 148 -2.99 11.05 -17.28
N LYS A 149 -4.21 10.91 -16.75
CA LYS A 149 -4.62 11.42 -15.45
C LYS A 149 -4.73 10.29 -14.44
N VAL A 150 -3.88 10.31 -13.40
CA VAL A 150 -3.98 9.38 -12.27
C VAL A 150 -4.95 9.97 -11.26
N LYS A 151 -6.09 9.30 -11.10
CA LYS A 151 -7.09 9.61 -10.08
C LYS A 151 -6.86 8.72 -8.85
N HIS A 152 -7.15 9.23 -7.67
CA HIS A 152 -7.06 8.48 -6.42
C HIS A 152 -5.67 7.91 -6.08
N GLY A 153 -4.58 8.59 -6.42
CA GLY A 153 -3.23 8.25 -5.99
C GLY A 153 -3.09 8.20 -4.45
N LYS A 154 -1.92 7.84 -3.94
CA LYS A 154 -1.65 7.81 -2.49
C LYS A 154 -2.02 9.16 -1.84
N GLY A 155 -2.91 9.12 -0.85
CA GLY A 155 -3.45 10.31 -0.19
C GLY A 155 -4.55 11.02 -1.00
N LYS A 156 -5.23 10.32 -1.92
CA LYS A 156 -6.29 10.86 -2.80
C LYS A 156 -5.82 12.02 -3.70
N LYS A 157 -4.50 12.13 -3.95
CA LYS A 157 -3.94 13.16 -4.83
C LYS A 157 -4.04 12.72 -6.29
N GLU A 158 -4.42 13.67 -7.15
CA GLU A 158 -4.41 13.49 -8.60
C GLU A 158 -3.11 14.05 -9.20
N ARG A 159 -2.63 13.45 -10.28
CA ARG A 159 -1.50 13.97 -11.06
C ARG A 159 -1.59 13.55 -12.51
N TYR A 160 -0.94 14.30 -13.37
CA TYR A 160 -0.71 13.88 -14.75
C TYR A 160 0.55 13.01 -14.86
N ILE A 161 0.54 12.15 -15.85
CA ILE A 161 1.67 11.31 -16.27
C ILE A 161 1.92 11.53 -17.76
N ILE A 162 3.15 11.34 -18.18
CA ILE A 162 3.55 11.41 -19.60
C ILE A 162 3.56 9.98 -20.16
N LEU A 163 3.03 9.84 -21.38
CA LEU A 163 3.02 8.59 -22.13
C LEU A 163 4.09 8.64 -23.22
N SER A 164 5.05 7.73 -23.21
CA SER A 164 6.04 7.64 -24.26
C SER A 164 5.41 7.11 -25.56
N ASN A 165 6.00 7.45 -26.72
CA ASN A 165 5.53 6.94 -28.01
C ASN A 165 5.48 5.42 -28.08
N ASN A 166 6.51 4.74 -27.56
CA ASN A 166 6.54 3.28 -27.53
C ASN A 166 5.42 2.69 -26.67
N LEU A 167 5.16 3.29 -25.50
CA LEU A 167 4.05 2.88 -24.65
C LEU A 167 2.70 3.02 -25.37
N ILE A 168 2.49 4.12 -26.09
CA ILE A 168 1.25 4.35 -26.86
C ILE A 168 1.08 3.29 -27.97
N ILE A 169 2.14 2.94 -28.66
CA ILE A 169 2.10 1.89 -29.70
C ILE A 169 1.68 0.56 -29.08
N HIS A 170 2.34 0.10 -28.03
CA HIS A 170 2.04 -1.17 -27.37
C HIS A 170 0.66 -1.16 -26.70
N LEU A 171 0.24 -0.02 -26.16
CA LEU A 171 -1.11 0.15 -25.60
C LEU A 171 -2.18 -0.02 -26.70
N ASN A 172 -2.04 0.63 -27.83
CA ASN A 172 -2.97 0.51 -28.95
C ASN A 172 -3.07 -0.94 -29.47
N GLU A 173 -1.93 -1.63 -29.58
CA GLU A 173 -1.89 -3.04 -29.96
C GLU A 173 -2.60 -3.92 -28.93
N TYR A 174 -2.35 -3.69 -27.65
CA TYR A 174 -3.02 -4.41 -26.56
C TYR A 174 -4.53 -4.18 -26.55
N LEU A 175 -4.98 -2.93 -26.71
CA LEU A 175 -6.40 -2.58 -26.70
C LEU A 175 -7.16 -3.17 -27.92
N LYS A 176 -6.55 -3.27 -29.08
CA LYS A 176 -7.14 -3.96 -30.25
C LYS A 176 -7.43 -5.43 -30.00
N ASN A 177 -6.60 -6.08 -29.18
CA ASN A 177 -6.69 -7.50 -28.85
C ASN A 177 -7.43 -7.76 -27.52
N LYS A 178 -7.87 -6.71 -26.82
CA LYS A 178 -8.60 -6.80 -25.56
C LYS A 178 -10.02 -7.32 -25.81
N LYS A 179 -10.35 -8.46 -25.20
CA LYS A 179 -11.61 -9.17 -25.45
C LYS A 179 -12.78 -8.70 -24.56
N ASP A 180 -12.48 -8.05 -23.44
CA ASP A 180 -13.51 -7.55 -22.52
C ASP A 180 -13.89 -6.10 -22.80
N THR A 181 -15.10 -5.70 -22.41
CA THR A 181 -15.65 -4.34 -22.58
C THR A 181 -15.37 -3.43 -21.39
N SER A 182 -14.45 -3.83 -20.50
CA SER A 182 -14.12 -3.06 -19.32
C SER A 182 -13.48 -1.72 -19.69
N THR A 183 -13.84 -0.67 -18.98
CA THR A 183 -13.23 0.66 -19.10
C THR A 183 -11.79 0.70 -18.53
N TYR A 184 -11.41 -0.28 -17.70
CA TYR A 184 -10.05 -0.39 -17.18
C TYR A 184 -9.11 -0.94 -18.26
N ILE A 185 -7.90 -0.40 -18.33
CA ILE A 185 -6.87 -0.92 -19.24
C ILE A 185 -6.53 -2.36 -18.86
N PHE A 186 -6.31 -2.60 -17.56
CA PHE A 186 -5.96 -3.91 -17.01
C PHE A 186 -7.14 -4.44 -16.19
N SER A 187 -7.92 -5.32 -16.78
CA SER A 187 -9.08 -5.92 -16.11
C SER A 187 -8.94 -7.43 -16.00
N ILE A 188 -9.60 -8.01 -14.99
CA ILE A 188 -9.88 -9.43 -14.87
C ILE A 188 -11.39 -9.56 -14.66
N ASN A 189 -12.11 -10.18 -15.61
CA ASN A 189 -13.57 -10.31 -15.55
C ASN A 189 -14.30 -8.97 -15.31
N GLY A 190 -13.83 -7.89 -15.98
CA GLY A 190 -14.44 -6.56 -15.88
C GLY A 190 -14.05 -5.74 -14.64
N ARG A 191 -13.21 -6.28 -13.74
CA ARG A 191 -12.69 -5.60 -12.53
C ARG A 191 -11.22 -5.24 -12.73
N PRO A 192 -10.73 -4.16 -12.06
CA PRO A 192 -9.33 -3.81 -12.09
C PRO A 192 -8.45 -4.86 -11.44
#